data_0152f528d9489e2e67cc786e7dce9b61
#
_entry.id   0152f528d9489e2e67cc786e7dce9b61
#
_cell.length_a   1.000
_cell.length_b   1.000
_cell.length_c   1.000
_cell.angle_alpha   90.00
_cell.angle_beta   90.00
_cell.angle_gamma   90.00
#
_symmetry.space_group_name_H-M   'P 1'
#
loop_
_entity.id
_entity.type
_entity.pdbx_description
1 polymer ?
#
loop_
_entity_poly.entity_id
_entity_poly.type
_entity_poly.pdbx_seq_one_letter_code
_entity_poly.pdbx_strand_id
1 'polypeptide(L)'
;LHPIAPMIVESGPAQEMVRTGKDLLSGFGLDMIPVPISTPGFDNAPYLTSANWVTKDPDTGIYNVGNYRGQIKAPDRTGGLFLGQHMGMHWKKCQAKGIPLEAAIVIGVIPSIAYAATAKLPYDFDEYRLAGGLAGEPVPLIRCKTIDLMVPATAEIVIEGKISTEWIEPEGPFGEYPGYMGHRGIAPFLEVTCITHRKDAIYTTLMSQFPPSESSKIKHTGTEKVIYKLLRHDAGNPAVLDVAIHDEVSGSGQAYCVVKMKKTNSGDVWRALNSTAGFSGSYAKICIAVDEDIDIRDPAMINWAISYNVIPDKDVMVVKGKSPGLDPSCYPPGVPTHVSRQTPGSALLIDATRPWPYTPVSLPRKEFMERSKEIWEELGLPTLKPRMPWYGYSLGDWTQQDIEEAELAVKGDYWTTGEKAKAKRVKPT
;
A
#
# COMPACT_ATOMS: atom_id res chain seq x y z
N LEU A 1 -9.81 11.63 12.02
CA LEU A 1 -10.48 12.41 10.97
C LEU A 1 -11.99 12.40 11.22
N HIS A 2 -12.62 13.56 11.14
CA HIS A 2 -14.10 13.66 11.18
C HIS A 2 -14.60 13.67 9.73
N PRO A 3 -15.45 12.72 9.31
CA PRO A 3 -16.04 12.71 7.99
C PRO A 3 -16.89 13.97 7.75
N ILE A 4 -16.71 14.64 6.60
CA ILE A 4 -17.50 15.82 6.21
C ILE A 4 -18.40 15.42 5.04
N ALA A 5 -19.70 15.67 5.17
CA ALA A 5 -20.66 15.38 4.11
C ALA A 5 -20.36 16.24 2.85
N PRO A 6 -20.52 15.69 1.64
CA PRO A 6 -20.36 16.45 0.42
C PRO A 6 -21.45 17.52 0.28
N MET A 7 -21.23 18.53 -0.56
CA MET A 7 -22.21 19.53 -0.92
C MET A 7 -22.63 19.39 -2.40
N ILE A 8 -23.91 19.58 -2.68
CA ILE A 8 -24.43 19.54 -4.07
C ILE A 8 -24.35 20.96 -4.64
N VAL A 9 -23.83 21.06 -5.87
CA VAL A 9 -23.75 22.29 -6.65
C VAL A 9 -24.50 22.15 -7.98
N GLU A 10 -24.99 23.26 -8.52
CA GLU A 10 -25.77 23.26 -9.77
C GLU A 10 -24.89 23.29 -11.02
N SER A 11 -23.67 23.80 -10.93
CA SER A 11 -22.71 23.88 -12.02
C SER A 11 -21.30 23.64 -11.56
N GLY A 12 -20.41 23.23 -12.46
CA GLY A 12 -18.99 23.03 -12.17
C GLY A 12 -18.17 22.80 -13.43
N PRO A 13 -16.85 23.02 -13.35
CA PRO A 13 -15.95 22.91 -14.49
C PRO A 13 -15.91 21.53 -15.13
N ALA A 14 -16.26 20.46 -14.40
CA ALA A 14 -16.35 19.11 -14.95
C ALA A 14 -17.36 18.94 -16.08
N GLN A 15 -18.26 19.93 -16.30
CA GLN A 15 -19.32 19.88 -17.31
C GLN A 15 -19.27 21.07 -18.30
N GLU A 16 -18.12 21.71 -18.48
CA GLU A 16 -17.95 22.76 -19.49
C GLU A 16 -18.16 22.24 -20.92
N MET A 17 -17.73 21.02 -21.18
CA MET A 17 -17.94 20.30 -22.44
C MET A 17 -18.77 19.05 -22.19
N VAL A 18 -19.71 18.77 -23.08
CA VAL A 18 -20.62 17.60 -22.99
C VAL A 18 -20.63 16.87 -24.33
N ARG A 19 -20.37 15.56 -24.32
CA ARG A 19 -20.36 14.68 -25.49
C ARG A 19 -21.30 13.49 -25.25
N THR A 20 -22.26 13.30 -26.10
CA THR A 20 -23.27 12.23 -25.97
C THR A 20 -23.61 11.60 -27.31
N GLY A 21 -24.17 10.40 -27.30
CA GLY A 21 -24.75 9.76 -28.47
C GLY A 21 -23.76 9.65 -29.64
N LYS A 22 -24.09 10.27 -30.80
CA LYS A 22 -23.28 10.18 -32.02
C LYS A 22 -21.91 10.85 -31.89
N ASP A 23 -21.75 11.83 -30.97
CA ASP A 23 -20.46 12.49 -30.77
C ASP A 23 -19.42 11.48 -30.32
N LEU A 24 -19.79 10.53 -29.45
CA LEU A 24 -18.88 9.50 -28.92
C LEU A 24 -18.27 8.63 -30.03
N LEU A 25 -18.98 8.41 -31.13
CA LEU A 25 -18.55 7.59 -32.26
C LEU A 25 -17.91 8.42 -33.40
N SER A 26 -17.78 9.74 -33.21
CA SER A 26 -17.24 10.66 -34.22
C SER A 26 -15.94 11.34 -33.77
N GLY A 27 -15.13 10.65 -32.95
CA GLY A 27 -13.84 11.14 -32.47
C GLY A 27 -13.90 11.95 -31.18
N PHE A 28 -15.05 11.92 -30.45
CA PHE A 28 -15.24 12.56 -29.16
C PHE A 28 -15.60 11.55 -28.05
N GLY A 29 -15.28 10.29 -28.26
CA GLY A 29 -15.41 9.22 -27.27
C GLY A 29 -14.12 9.01 -26.49
N LEU A 30 -13.90 7.78 -26.01
CA LEU A 30 -12.68 7.42 -25.29
C LEU A 30 -11.41 7.56 -26.12
N ASP A 31 -11.52 7.56 -27.43
CA ASP A 31 -10.45 7.77 -28.41
C ASP A 31 -9.89 9.19 -28.44
N MET A 32 -10.61 10.19 -27.92
CA MET A 32 -10.08 11.54 -27.74
C MET A 32 -9.14 11.69 -26.53
N ILE A 33 -9.19 10.75 -25.58
CA ILE A 33 -8.41 10.80 -24.35
C ILE A 33 -7.00 10.22 -24.63
N PRO A 34 -5.89 10.93 -24.31
CA PRO A 34 -4.53 10.48 -24.60
C PRO A 34 -4.07 9.40 -23.60
N VAL A 35 -4.75 8.27 -23.59
CA VAL A 35 -4.47 7.18 -22.64
C VAL A 35 -3.23 6.41 -23.08
N PRO A 36 -2.16 6.33 -22.26
CA PRO A 36 -0.95 5.59 -22.62
C PRO A 36 -1.15 4.08 -22.52
N ILE A 37 -0.32 3.33 -23.25
CA ILE A 37 -0.08 1.91 -23.00
C ILE A 37 0.99 1.83 -21.91
N SER A 38 0.66 1.28 -20.75
CA SER A 38 1.54 1.26 -19.58
C SER A 38 2.72 0.30 -19.77
N THR A 39 2.48 -0.87 -20.38
CA THR A 39 3.50 -1.91 -20.60
C THR A 39 3.54 -2.29 -22.09
N PRO A 40 4.16 -1.44 -22.95
CA PRO A 40 4.20 -1.67 -24.39
C PRO A 40 4.79 -3.04 -24.76
N GLY A 41 4.11 -3.76 -25.64
CA GLY A 41 4.47 -5.12 -26.03
C GLY A 41 3.82 -6.23 -25.24
N PHE A 42 3.15 -5.90 -24.13
CA PHE A 42 2.46 -6.87 -23.26
C PHE A 42 1.00 -6.48 -22.97
N ASP A 43 0.70 -5.20 -22.69
CA ASP A 43 -0.68 -4.74 -22.61
C ASP A 43 -1.34 -4.85 -23.98
N ASN A 44 -2.59 -5.32 -24.03
CA ASN A 44 -3.32 -5.49 -25.29
C ASN A 44 -4.19 -4.28 -25.66
N ALA A 45 -4.24 -3.23 -24.85
CA ALA A 45 -4.96 -1.99 -25.07
C ALA A 45 -4.42 -0.88 -24.14
N PRO A 46 -4.76 0.40 -24.42
CA PRO A 46 -4.61 1.47 -23.43
C PRO A 46 -5.54 1.23 -22.23
N TYR A 47 -5.09 1.64 -21.03
CA TYR A 47 -5.85 1.50 -19.79
C TYR A 47 -5.99 2.83 -19.05
N LEU A 48 -7.20 3.15 -18.64
CA LEU A 48 -7.47 4.19 -17.66
C LEU A 48 -6.98 3.70 -16.30
N THR A 49 -5.93 4.30 -15.77
CA THR A 49 -5.25 3.85 -14.54
C THR A 49 -5.54 4.74 -13.34
N SER A 50 -5.69 6.06 -13.55
CA SER A 50 -6.18 7.00 -12.53
C SER A 50 -7.71 7.14 -12.58
N ALA A 51 -8.40 6.02 -12.74
CA ALA A 51 -9.83 5.95 -12.94
C ALA A 51 -10.54 5.69 -11.61
N ASN A 52 -11.15 6.73 -11.04
CA ASN A 52 -11.97 6.58 -9.84
C ASN A 52 -13.41 6.30 -10.26
N TRP A 53 -13.83 5.06 -10.11
CA TRP A 53 -15.17 4.62 -10.46
C TRP A 53 -16.15 4.95 -9.34
N VAL A 54 -17.23 5.61 -9.71
CA VAL A 54 -18.31 6.02 -8.82
C VAL A 54 -19.53 5.15 -9.10
N THR A 55 -20.04 4.50 -8.08
CA THR A 55 -21.32 3.76 -8.14
C THR A 55 -22.14 4.03 -6.88
N LYS A 56 -23.42 3.68 -6.93
CA LYS A 56 -24.34 3.82 -5.80
C LYS A 56 -24.97 2.45 -5.50
N ASP A 57 -24.96 2.05 -4.23
CA ASP A 57 -25.62 0.81 -3.79
C ASP A 57 -27.11 0.87 -4.14
N PRO A 58 -27.66 -0.08 -4.89
CA PRO A 58 -29.07 -0.04 -5.31
C PRO A 58 -30.07 -0.30 -4.20
N ASP A 59 -29.65 -0.68 -3.00
CA ASP A 59 -30.49 -0.92 -1.83
C ASP A 59 -30.45 0.25 -0.84
N THR A 60 -29.24 0.76 -0.55
CA THR A 60 -29.01 1.75 0.50
C THR A 60 -28.80 3.17 -0.03
N GLY A 61 -28.44 3.31 -1.31
CA GLY A 61 -28.09 4.60 -1.88
C GLY A 61 -26.71 5.13 -1.49
N ILE A 62 -25.91 4.37 -0.73
CA ILE A 62 -24.56 4.76 -0.31
C ILE A 62 -23.61 4.71 -1.52
N TYR A 63 -22.79 5.75 -1.65
CA TYR A 63 -21.80 5.83 -2.71
C TYR A 63 -20.59 4.96 -2.42
N ASN A 64 -19.99 4.41 -3.49
CA ASN A 64 -18.66 3.85 -3.48
C ASN A 64 -17.82 4.58 -4.53
N VAL A 65 -16.63 5.04 -4.13
CA VAL A 65 -15.63 5.59 -5.03
C VAL A 65 -14.37 4.74 -4.91
N GLY A 66 -14.05 3.99 -5.97
CA GLY A 66 -12.91 3.08 -5.96
C GLY A 66 -12.04 3.23 -7.20
N ASN A 67 -10.71 3.13 -7.04
CA ASN A 67 -9.79 3.15 -8.17
C ASN A 67 -9.69 1.75 -8.78
N TYR A 68 -10.22 1.58 -10.00
CA TYR A 68 -10.17 0.35 -10.77
C TYR A 68 -9.67 0.62 -12.18
N ARG A 69 -8.86 -0.31 -12.73
CA ARG A 69 -8.36 -0.20 -14.10
C ARG A 69 -9.49 -0.25 -15.13
N GLY A 70 -9.39 0.54 -16.19
CA GLY A 70 -10.39 0.59 -17.27
C GLY A 70 -9.75 0.31 -18.63
N GLN A 71 -9.95 -0.89 -19.18
CA GLN A 71 -9.46 -1.26 -20.51
C GLN A 71 -10.25 -0.56 -21.59
N ILE A 72 -9.63 0.29 -22.41
CA ILE A 72 -10.31 0.89 -23.57
C ILE A 72 -10.53 -0.18 -24.65
N LYS A 73 -11.78 -0.35 -25.07
CA LYS A 73 -12.19 -1.38 -26.03
C LYS A 73 -12.81 -0.79 -27.29
N ALA A 74 -13.46 0.36 -27.17
CA ALA A 74 -14.08 1.12 -28.25
C ALA A 74 -14.22 2.58 -27.81
N PRO A 75 -14.56 3.51 -28.73
CA PRO A 75 -14.83 4.91 -28.35
C PRO A 75 -15.92 5.09 -27.29
N ASP A 76 -16.85 4.14 -27.22
CA ASP A 76 -18.00 4.13 -26.30
C ASP A 76 -18.00 2.93 -25.32
N ARG A 77 -16.85 2.23 -25.15
CA ARG A 77 -16.81 1.05 -24.27
C ARG A 77 -15.48 0.87 -23.56
N THR A 78 -15.54 0.62 -22.24
CA THR A 78 -14.37 0.28 -21.43
C THR A 78 -14.65 -0.89 -20.49
N GLY A 79 -13.70 -1.83 -20.37
CA GLY A 79 -13.76 -2.93 -19.42
C GLY A 79 -13.28 -2.50 -18.02
N GLY A 80 -13.67 -3.23 -16.98
CA GLY A 80 -13.22 -2.94 -15.61
C GLY A 80 -13.04 -4.19 -14.76
N LEU A 81 -11.98 -4.26 -13.97
CA LEU A 81 -11.70 -5.38 -13.06
C LEU A 81 -12.06 -5.02 -11.61
N PHE A 82 -13.30 -5.29 -11.19
CA PHE A 82 -13.80 -4.88 -9.87
C PHE A 82 -14.65 -5.92 -9.13
N LEU A 83 -14.91 -7.10 -9.69
CA LEU A 83 -15.85 -8.09 -9.12
C LEU A 83 -15.54 -8.54 -7.70
N GLY A 84 -14.29 -8.46 -7.26
CA GLY A 84 -13.86 -8.77 -5.91
C GLY A 84 -13.84 -7.56 -4.93
N GLN A 85 -14.41 -6.42 -5.32
CA GLN A 85 -14.40 -5.16 -4.57
C GLN A 85 -15.84 -4.70 -4.24
N HIS A 86 -16.00 -3.57 -3.52
CA HIS A 86 -17.32 -3.03 -3.16
C HIS A 86 -18.21 -2.78 -4.38
N MET A 87 -17.66 -2.20 -5.44
CA MET A 87 -18.38 -2.03 -6.71
C MET A 87 -18.90 -3.36 -7.29
N GLY A 88 -18.17 -4.47 -7.11
CA GLY A 88 -18.63 -5.80 -7.50
C GLY A 88 -19.81 -6.29 -6.67
N MET A 89 -19.97 -5.83 -5.44
CA MET A 89 -21.17 -6.09 -4.63
C MET A 89 -22.38 -5.32 -5.17
N HIS A 90 -22.20 -4.04 -5.55
CA HIS A 90 -23.25 -3.26 -6.23
C HIS A 90 -23.68 -3.94 -7.53
N TRP A 91 -22.71 -4.39 -8.35
CA TRP A 91 -22.99 -5.09 -9.60
C TRP A 91 -23.82 -6.37 -9.38
N LYS A 92 -23.45 -7.20 -8.39
CA LYS A 92 -24.23 -8.41 -8.07
C LYS A 92 -25.64 -8.12 -7.60
N LYS A 93 -25.84 -7.05 -6.81
CA LYS A 93 -27.17 -6.62 -6.37
C LYS A 93 -28.01 -6.14 -7.56
N CYS A 94 -27.44 -5.38 -8.49
CA CYS A 94 -28.11 -4.98 -9.72
C CYS A 94 -28.44 -6.20 -10.60
N GLN A 95 -27.51 -7.16 -10.72
CA GLN A 95 -27.75 -8.42 -11.44
C GLN A 95 -28.93 -9.20 -10.86
N ALA A 96 -29.02 -9.33 -9.53
CA ALA A 96 -30.13 -9.98 -8.88
C ALA A 96 -31.48 -9.28 -9.10
N LYS A 97 -31.46 -7.97 -9.38
CA LYS A 97 -32.65 -7.17 -9.72
C LYS A 97 -32.95 -7.13 -11.22
N GLY A 98 -32.10 -7.70 -12.09
CA GLY A 98 -32.23 -7.64 -13.54
C GLY A 98 -32.07 -6.24 -14.15
N ILE A 99 -31.29 -5.37 -13.51
CA ILE A 99 -31.02 -4.01 -13.96
C ILE A 99 -29.52 -3.77 -14.19
N PRO A 100 -29.12 -2.91 -15.13
CA PRO A 100 -27.73 -2.52 -15.28
C PRO A 100 -27.24 -1.71 -14.07
N LEU A 101 -25.95 -1.75 -13.76
CA LEU A 101 -25.34 -0.87 -12.77
C LEU A 101 -24.94 0.46 -13.42
N GLU A 102 -25.49 1.56 -12.96
CA GLU A 102 -25.04 2.88 -13.36
C GLU A 102 -23.66 3.17 -12.72
N ALA A 103 -22.72 3.68 -13.54
CA ALA A 103 -21.38 4.01 -13.09
C ALA A 103 -20.83 5.25 -13.81
N ALA A 104 -20.02 6.02 -13.09
CA ALA A 104 -19.23 7.08 -13.68
C ALA A 104 -17.74 6.83 -13.37
N ILE A 105 -16.85 7.16 -14.32
CA ILE A 105 -15.40 7.18 -14.11
C ILE A 105 -15.00 8.65 -14.03
N VAL A 106 -14.37 9.04 -12.91
CA VAL A 106 -13.89 10.42 -12.72
C VAL A 106 -12.36 10.44 -12.70
N ILE A 107 -11.78 11.32 -13.50
CA ILE A 107 -10.35 11.45 -13.74
C ILE A 107 -9.93 12.88 -13.43
N GLY A 108 -8.74 13.07 -12.85
CA GLY A 108 -8.26 14.39 -12.48
C GLY A 108 -9.06 15.01 -11.33
N VAL A 109 -9.22 14.26 -10.25
CA VAL A 109 -9.88 14.70 -9.02
C VAL A 109 -8.86 15.25 -8.01
N ILE A 110 -9.34 15.99 -7.00
CA ILE A 110 -8.49 16.47 -5.91
C ILE A 110 -7.83 15.28 -5.15
N PRO A 111 -6.63 15.43 -4.60
CA PRO A 111 -5.88 14.33 -3.97
C PRO A 111 -6.64 13.59 -2.88
N SER A 112 -7.48 14.27 -2.10
CA SER A 112 -8.28 13.64 -1.04
C SER A 112 -9.29 12.61 -1.58
N ILE A 113 -9.89 12.84 -2.75
CA ILE A 113 -10.79 11.90 -3.42
C ILE A 113 -9.99 10.71 -3.96
N ALA A 114 -8.88 10.95 -4.66
CA ALA A 114 -8.03 9.90 -5.20
C ALA A 114 -7.49 8.98 -4.08
N TYR A 115 -7.11 9.57 -2.94
CA TYR A 115 -6.67 8.82 -1.77
C TYR A 115 -7.82 8.01 -1.14
N ALA A 116 -9.00 8.62 -0.93
CA ALA A 116 -10.18 7.93 -0.41
C ALA A 116 -10.57 6.73 -1.29
N ALA A 117 -10.51 6.88 -2.62
CA ALA A 117 -10.81 5.82 -3.59
C ALA A 117 -9.86 4.61 -3.52
N THR A 118 -8.68 4.75 -2.90
CA THR A 118 -7.72 3.66 -2.70
C THR A 118 -7.70 3.12 -1.27
N ALA A 119 -8.33 3.81 -0.33
CA ALA A 119 -8.39 3.42 1.07
C ALA A 119 -9.21 2.14 1.26
N LYS A 120 -8.85 1.33 2.27
CA LYS A 120 -9.63 0.15 2.66
C LYS A 120 -10.63 0.56 3.75
N LEU A 121 -11.85 0.83 3.33
CA LEU A 121 -12.95 1.26 4.18
C LEU A 121 -13.97 0.13 4.37
N PRO A 122 -14.82 0.19 5.40
CA PRO A 122 -16.00 -0.67 5.51
C PRO A 122 -16.94 -0.49 4.29
N TYR A 123 -17.68 -1.54 3.96
CA TYR A 123 -18.55 -1.55 2.78
C TYR A 123 -19.60 -0.43 2.73
N ASP A 124 -20.13 -0.05 3.86
CA ASP A 124 -21.19 0.95 4.01
C ASP A 124 -20.69 2.36 4.32
N PHE A 125 -19.43 2.63 4.04
CA PHE A 125 -18.81 3.93 4.25
C PHE A 125 -18.69 4.70 2.92
N ASP A 126 -19.16 5.94 2.90
CA ASP A 126 -19.10 6.83 1.74
C ASP A 126 -17.73 7.52 1.64
N GLU A 127 -16.98 7.23 0.58
CA GLU A 127 -15.64 7.77 0.33
C GLU A 127 -15.63 9.30 0.15
N TYR A 128 -16.71 9.91 -0.34
CA TYR A 128 -16.78 11.37 -0.43
C TYR A 128 -16.74 12.05 0.93
N ARG A 129 -17.32 11.41 1.95
CA ARG A 129 -17.26 11.91 3.34
C ARG A 129 -15.86 11.82 3.92
N LEU A 130 -15.10 10.75 3.59
CA LEU A 130 -13.70 10.65 3.95
C LEU A 130 -12.88 11.72 3.24
N ALA A 131 -13.09 11.88 1.93
CA ALA A 131 -12.39 12.88 1.13
C ALA A 131 -12.60 14.30 1.67
N GLY A 132 -13.83 14.64 2.07
CA GLY A 132 -14.14 15.92 2.74
C GLY A 132 -13.41 16.08 4.06
N GLY A 133 -13.38 15.02 4.90
CA GLY A 133 -12.62 15.01 6.15
C GLY A 133 -11.11 15.17 5.97
N LEU A 134 -10.55 14.63 4.88
CA LEU A 134 -9.15 14.79 4.53
C LEU A 134 -8.83 16.19 3.99
N ALA A 135 -9.74 16.77 3.20
CA ALA A 135 -9.61 18.12 2.66
C ALA A 135 -9.86 19.21 3.72
N GLY A 136 -10.63 18.90 4.77
CA GLY A 136 -11.09 19.86 5.77
C GLY A 136 -12.32 20.67 5.32
N GLU A 137 -12.92 20.34 4.17
CA GLU A 137 -14.08 21.01 3.58
C GLU A 137 -14.99 20.04 2.81
N PRO A 138 -16.27 20.37 2.57
CA PRO A 138 -17.16 19.54 1.77
C PRO A 138 -16.68 19.37 0.33
N VAL A 139 -16.74 18.13 -0.20
CA VAL A 139 -16.51 17.87 -1.62
C VAL A 139 -17.70 18.40 -2.42
N PRO A 140 -17.51 19.31 -3.40
CA PRO A 140 -18.60 19.76 -4.26
C PRO A 140 -18.95 18.67 -5.29
N LEU A 141 -20.21 18.24 -5.31
CA LEU A 141 -20.73 17.25 -6.23
C LEU A 141 -21.77 17.83 -7.18
N ILE A 142 -21.74 17.39 -8.45
CA ILE A 142 -22.68 17.75 -9.48
C ILE A 142 -23.38 16.51 -10.06
N ARG A 143 -24.64 16.65 -10.44
CA ARG A 143 -25.40 15.54 -11.06
C ARG A 143 -24.85 15.19 -12.45
N CYS A 144 -24.69 13.90 -12.73
CA CYS A 144 -24.42 13.37 -14.06
C CYS A 144 -25.50 13.75 -15.07
N LYS A 145 -25.16 13.70 -16.36
CA LYS A 145 -26.08 14.09 -17.45
C LYS A 145 -27.02 12.96 -17.86
N THR A 146 -26.56 11.71 -17.82
CA THR A 146 -27.26 10.55 -18.40
C THR A 146 -27.60 9.44 -17.42
N ILE A 147 -27.08 9.53 -16.18
CA ILE A 147 -27.27 8.54 -15.13
C ILE A 147 -27.59 9.24 -13.79
N ASP A 148 -28.21 8.50 -12.84
CA ASP A 148 -28.58 9.05 -11.53
C ASP A 148 -27.43 8.95 -10.50
N LEU A 149 -26.30 9.56 -10.82
CA LEU A 149 -25.15 9.67 -9.92
C LEU A 149 -24.69 11.11 -9.75
N MET A 150 -24.01 11.34 -8.62
CA MET A 150 -23.32 12.59 -8.31
C MET A 150 -21.82 12.37 -8.42
N VAL A 151 -21.11 13.30 -9.05
CA VAL A 151 -19.67 13.22 -9.30
C VAL A 151 -18.98 14.51 -8.86
N PRO A 152 -17.67 14.53 -8.59
CA PRO A 152 -16.96 15.75 -8.23
C PRO A 152 -17.10 16.83 -9.31
N ALA A 153 -17.67 17.97 -8.93
CA ALA A 153 -17.90 19.11 -9.83
C ALA A 153 -16.59 19.71 -10.37
N THR A 154 -15.46 19.42 -9.74
CA THR A 154 -14.12 19.91 -10.08
C THR A 154 -13.26 18.89 -10.84
N ALA A 155 -13.79 17.70 -11.17
CA ALA A 155 -13.07 16.70 -11.97
C ALA A 155 -12.63 17.26 -13.33
N GLU A 156 -11.56 16.73 -13.89
CA GLU A 156 -11.10 17.09 -15.23
C GLU A 156 -11.94 16.42 -16.30
N ILE A 157 -12.21 15.11 -16.14
CA ILE A 157 -13.00 14.30 -17.09
C ILE A 157 -13.95 13.40 -16.30
N VAL A 158 -15.18 13.29 -16.76
CA VAL A 158 -16.21 12.35 -16.25
C VAL A 158 -16.74 11.51 -17.41
N ILE A 159 -16.68 10.20 -17.26
CA ILE A 159 -17.21 9.23 -18.24
C ILE A 159 -18.40 8.55 -17.58
N GLU A 160 -19.59 8.79 -18.08
CA GLU A 160 -20.85 8.23 -17.57
C GLU A 160 -21.29 7.03 -18.41
N GLY A 161 -21.92 6.05 -17.77
CA GLY A 161 -22.45 4.92 -18.52
C GLY A 161 -23.15 3.89 -17.67
N LYS A 162 -23.46 2.76 -18.30
CA LYS A 162 -24.15 1.62 -17.70
C LYS A 162 -23.32 0.35 -17.87
N ILE A 163 -23.16 -0.40 -16.78
CA ILE A 163 -22.47 -1.68 -16.80
C ILE A 163 -23.51 -2.78 -16.97
N SER A 164 -23.33 -3.58 -18.02
CA SER A 164 -24.18 -4.75 -18.26
C SER A 164 -24.10 -5.73 -17.09
N THR A 165 -25.25 -6.26 -16.68
CA THR A 165 -25.37 -7.36 -15.71
C THR A 165 -25.72 -8.69 -16.38
N GLU A 166 -25.97 -8.68 -17.69
CA GLU A 166 -26.26 -9.84 -18.51
C GLU A 166 -25.02 -10.36 -19.24
N TRP A 167 -24.12 -9.46 -19.65
CA TRP A 167 -22.96 -9.78 -20.46
C TRP A 167 -21.66 -9.36 -19.77
N ILE A 168 -20.64 -10.20 -19.92
CA ILE A 168 -19.25 -9.95 -19.53
C ILE A 168 -18.35 -10.34 -20.69
N GLU A 169 -17.15 -9.76 -20.78
CA GLU A 169 -16.24 -9.98 -21.91
C GLU A 169 -14.78 -10.13 -21.48
N PRO A 170 -13.88 -10.64 -22.36
CA PRO A 170 -12.45 -10.75 -22.05
C PRO A 170 -11.84 -9.40 -21.66
N GLU A 171 -11.01 -9.40 -20.58
CA GLU A 171 -10.29 -8.26 -20.05
C GLU A 171 -8.86 -8.68 -19.67
N GLY A 172 -7.88 -7.81 -19.91
CA GLY A 172 -6.46 -8.11 -19.73
C GLY A 172 -5.81 -8.70 -21.00
N PRO A 173 -4.50 -8.95 -20.98
CA PRO A 173 -3.56 -8.75 -19.86
C PRO A 173 -3.25 -7.28 -19.58
N PHE A 174 -2.78 -6.99 -18.38
CA PHE A 174 -2.35 -5.67 -17.93
C PHE A 174 -1.26 -5.79 -16.86
N GLY A 175 -0.26 -4.90 -16.88
CA GLY A 175 0.81 -4.86 -15.88
C GLY A 175 0.26 -4.52 -14.48
N GLU A 176 0.65 -5.32 -13.48
CA GLU A 176 0.12 -5.22 -12.12
C GLU A 176 1.19 -4.83 -11.10
N TYR A 177 0.77 -4.26 -9.99
CA TYR A 177 1.64 -3.79 -8.91
C TYR A 177 2.59 -4.85 -8.30
N PRO A 178 2.36 -6.18 -8.37
CA PRO A 178 3.37 -7.16 -7.96
C PRO A 178 4.57 -7.25 -8.90
N GLY A 179 4.57 -6.51 -10.01
CA GLY A 179 5.64 -6.51 -11.00
C GLY A 179 5.50 -7.57 -12.09
N TYR A 180 4.35 -8.19 -12.18
CA TYR A 180 4.03 -9.21 -13.19
C TYR A 180 2.80 -8.79 -14.02
N MET A 181 2.67 -9.33 -15.21
CA MET A 181 1.46 -9.16 -16.00
C MET A 181 0.30 -9.93 -15.37
N GLY A 182 -0.84 -9.26 -15.20
CA GLY A 182 -2.09 -9.93 -14.83
C GLY A 182 -2.60 -10.80 -15.97
N HIS A 183 -3.16 -11.96 -15.63
CA HIS A 183 -3.74 -12.87 -16.63
C HIS A 183 -4.99 -12.25 -17.27
N ARG A 184 -5.26 -12.64 -18.54
CA ARG A 184 -6.52 -12.38 -19.19
C ARG A 184 -7.65 -13.08 -18.43
N GLY A 185 -8.71 -12.35 -18.15
CA GLY A 185 -9.90 -12.85 -17.48
C GLY A 185 -11.18 -12.48 -18.23
N ILE A 186 -12.32 -12.74 -17.62
CA ILE A 186 -13.63 -12.29 -18.06
C ILE A 186 -14.14 -11.29 -17.02
N ALA A 187 -14.57 -10.11 -17.46
CA ALA A 187 -14.97 -9.01 -16.56
C ALA A 187 -16.13 -8.21 -17.14
N PRO A 188 -16.87 -7.47 -16.30
CA PRO A 188 -17.88 -6.53 -16.75
C PRO A 188 -17.28 -5.38 -17.58
N PHE A 189 -18.12 -4.74 -18.36
CA PHE A 189 -17.77 -3.58 -19.17
C PHE A 189 -18.82 -2.47 -19.02
N LEU A 190 -18.36 -1.23 -19.16
CA LEU A 190 -19.18 -0.03 -19.17
C LEU A 190 -19.48 0.37 -20.62
N GLU A 191 -20.74 0.53 -20.96
CA GLU A 191 -21.22 1.21 -22.15
C GLU A 191 -21.34 2.70 -21.83
N VAL A 192 -20.53 3.52 -22.50
CA VAL A 192 -20.46 4.96 -22.26
C VAL A 192 -21.65 5.66 -22.90
N THR A 193 -22.34 6.46 -22.11
CA THR A 193 -23.50 7.25 -22.55
C THR A 193 -23.21 8.73 -22.69
N CYS A 194 -22.22 9.22 -21.91
CA CYS A 194 -21.81 10.61 -21.93
C CYS A 194 -20.35 10.74 -21.45
N ILE A 195 -19.63 11.68 -22.05
CA ILE A 195 -18.35 12.18 -21.53
C ILE A 195 -18.50 13.67 -21.31
N THR A 196 -18.26 14.13 -20.08
CA THR A 196 -18.14 15.55 -19.77
C THR A 196 -16.71 15.88 -19.32
N HIS A 197 -16.25 17.08 -19.64
CA HIS A 197 -14.90 17.47 -19.29
C HIS A 197 -14.73 18.98 -19.22
N ARG A 198 -13.64 19.44 -18.59
CA ARG A 198 -13.21 20.82 -18.68
C ARG A 198 -12.82 21.16 -20.12
N LYS A 199 -12.90 22.43 -20.49
CA LYS A 199 -12.48 22.87 -21.81
C LYS A 199 -11.02 22.52 -22.08
N ASP A 200 -10.14 22.78 -21.13
CA ASP A 200 -8.71 22.49 -21.17
C ASP A 200 -8.38 21.37 -20.17
N ALA A 201 -9.01 20.21 -20.33
CA ALA A 201 -8.90 19.11 -19.38
C ALA A 201 -7.49 18.51 -19.33
N ILE A 202 -7.02 18.24 -18.12
CA ILE A 202 -5.75 17.53 -17.87
C ILE A 202 -6.05 16.06 -17.62
N TYR A 203 -5.55 15.18 -18.49
CA TYR A 203 -5.63 13.74 -18.25
C TYR A 203 -4.54 13.30 -17.27
N THR A 204 -4.95 12.77 -16.13
CA THR A 204 -4.05 12.17 -15.15
C THR A 204 -3.97 10.67 -15.34
N THR A 205 -2.78 10.10 -15.23
CA THR A 205 -2.54 8.66 -15.33
C THR A 205 -1.57 8.21 -14.25
N LEU A 206 -1.63 6.94 -13.86
CA LEU A 206 -0.73 6.30 -12.91
C LEU A 206 -0.09 5.10 -13.59
N MET A 207 1.23 4.94 -13.43
CA MET A 207 1.91 3.75 -13.91
C MET A 207 1.73 2.61 -12.90
N SER A 208 1.23 1.46 -13.38
CA SER A 208 1.15 0.23 -12.63
C SER A 208 2.04 -0.81 -13.28
N GLN A 209 3.26 -0.91 -12.80
CA GLN A 209 4.33 -1.72 -13.39
C GLN A 209 5.16 -2.37 -12.29
N PHE A 210 6.34 -2.89 -12.69
CA PHE A 210 7.35 -3.34 -11.74
C PHE A 210 7.63 -2.27 -10.67
N PRO A 211 7.60 -2.62 -9.38
CA PRO A 211 7.77 -1.67 -8.29
C PRO A 211 9.23 -1.12 -8.23
N PRO A 212 9.41 0.13 -7.74
CA PRO A 212 8.37 1.04 -7.25
C PRO A 212 7.60 1.74 -8.39
N SER A 213 6.30 1.89 -8.22
CA SER A 213 5.42 2.61 -9.15
C SER A 213 4.51 3.58 -8.39
N GLU A 214 3.85 4.52 -9.08
CA GLU A 214 2.93 5.45 -8.44
C GLU A 214 1.82 4.71 -7.69
N SER A 215 1.25 3.67 -8.31
CA SER A 215 0.19 2.88 -7.69
C SER A 215 0.65 2.15 -6.42
N SER A 216 1.90 1.68 -6.37
CA SER A 216 2.46 1.06 -5.18
C SER A 216 2.68 2.09 -4.07
N LYS A 217 3.29 3.24 -4.37
CA LYS A 217 3.58 4.31 -3.39
C LYS A 217 2.32 4.85 -2.72
N ILE A 218 1.26 5.15 -3.49
CA ILE A 218 -0.01 5.64 -2.95
C ILE A 218 -0.63 4.62 -1.98
N LYS A 219 -0.64 3.35 -2.36
CA LYS A 219 -1.18 2.27 -1.51
C LYS A 219 -0.39 2.06 -0.23
N HIS A 220 0.94 2.12 -0.28
CA HIS A 220 1.78 1.92 0.91
C HIS A 220 1.47 2.95 1.98
N THR A 221 1.49 4.23 1.63
CA THR A 221 1.26 5.33 2.57
C THR A 221 -0.05 5.17 3.33
N GLY A 222 -1.12 4.77 2.64
CA GLY A 222 -2.43 4.53 3.27
C GLY A 222 -2.44 3.26 4.12
N THR A 223 -1.95 2.16 3.57
CA THR A 223 -2.04 0.84 4.22
C THR A 223 -1.20 0.76 5.50
N GLU A 224 0.01 1.35 5.52
CA GLU A 224 0.84 1.45 6.73
C GLU A 224 0.06 2.06 7.90
N LYS A 225 -0.63 3.17 7.66
CA LYS A 225 -1.37 3.88 8.71
C LYS A 225 -2.62 3.12 9.17
N VAL A 226 -3.28 2.40 8.27
CA VAL A 226 -4.42 1.55 8.63
C VAL A 226 -3.97 0.34 9.45
N ILE A 227 -2.88 -0.32 9.06
CA ILE A 227 -2.32 -1.43 9.84
C ILE A 227 -1.83 -0.93 11.21
N TYR A 228 -1.13 0.21 11.27
CA TYR A 228 -0.70 0.82 12.53
C TYR A 228 -1.91 1.09 13.45
N LYS A 229 -2.98 1.69 12.91
CA LYS A 229 -4.22 1.94 13.66
C LYS A 229 -4.82 0.64 14.20
N LEU A 230 -4.94 -0.38 13.33
CA LEU A 230 -5.45 -1.69 13.72
C LEU A 230 -4.65 -2.28 14.88
N LEU A 231 -3.31 -2.30 14.77
CA LEU A 231 -2.47 -2.95 15.77
C LEU A 231 -2.44 -2.18 17.08
N ARG A 232 -2.17 -0.87 17.02
CA ARG A 232 -1.96 -0.06 18.21
C ARG A 232 -3.25 0.33 18.92
N HIS A 233 -4.28 0.71 18.16
CA HIS A 233 -5.50 1.27 18.71
C HIS A 233 -6.64 0.25 18.76
N ASP A 234 -6.97 -0.40 17.67
CA ASP A 234 -8.14 -1.29 17.61
C ASP A 234 -7.87 -2.62 18.35
N ALA A 235 -6.68 -3.22 18.14
CA ALA A 235 -6.21 -4.40 18.87
C ALA A 235 -5.57 -4.08 20.23
N GLY A 236 -5.39 -2.80 20.58
CA GLY A 236 -4.88 -2.35 21.87
C GLY A 236 -3.48 -2.87 22.20
N ASN A 237 -2.54 -2.87 21.22
CA ASN A 237 -1.16 -3.30 21.43
C ASN A 237 -0.21 -2.09 21.54
N PRO A 238 0.05 -1.56 22.75
CA PRO A 238 0.90 -0.37 22.93
C PRO A 238 2.37 -0.61 22.59
N ALA A 239 2.81 -1.86 22.48
CA ALA A 239 4.17 -2.21 22.08
C ALA A 239 4.48 -1.84 20.62
N VAL A 240 3.48 -1.67 19.76
CA VAL A 240 3.65 -1.28 18.36
C VAL A 240 4.01 0.19 18.26
N LEU A 241 5.14 0.50 17.63
CA LEU A 241 5.67 1.86 17.48
C LEU A 241 5.48 2.42 16.07
N ASP A 242 5.70 1.61 15.03
CA ASP A 242 5.53 1.99 13.63
C ASP A 242 5.32 0.76 12.74
N VAL A 243 4.84 0.98 11.52
CA VAL A 243 4.64 -0.05 10.51
C VAL A 243 5.21 0.45 9.18
N ALA A 244 5.97 -0.38 8.51
CA ALA A 244 6.48 -0.11 7.17
C ALA A 244 6.09 -1.23 6.19
N ILE A 245 5.86 -0.83 4.97
CA ILE A 245 5.60 -1.70 3.83
C ILE A 245 6.65 -1.39 2.77
N HIS A 246 7.38 -2.40 2.32
CA HIS A 246 8.48 -2.22 1.37
C HIS A 246 8.00 -2.35 -0.07
N ASP A 247 8.03 -1.26 -0.81
CA ASP A 247 7.69 -1.22 -2.23
C ASP A 247 8.82 -1.70 -3.13
N GLU A 248 10.07 -1.54 -2.73
CA GLU A 248 11.24 -2.04 -3.47
C GLU A 248 11.33 -3.57 -3.48
N VAL A 249 10.72 -4.23 -2.49
CA VAL A 249 10.76 -5.69 -2.31
C VAL A 249 9.41 -6.34 -2.59
N SER A 250 8.30 -5.64 -2.37
CA SER A 250 6.98 -6.26 -2.30
C SER A 250 5.90 -5.63 -3.18
N GLY A 251 6.26 -4.68 -4.01
CA GLY A 251 5.24 -3.97 -4.81
C GLY A 251 4.07 -3.54 -3.94
N SER A 252 3.25 -2.77 -4.03
CA SER A 252 2.08 -2.27 -3.27
C SER A 252 1.82 -2.84 -1.86
N GLY A 253 2.85 -3.31 -1.14
CA GLY A 253 2.76 -3.69 0.27
C GLY A 253 1.97 -4.95 0.59
N GLN A 254 1.63 -5.69 -0.40
CA GLN A 254 0.86 -6.90 -0.15
C GLN A 254 1.73 -8.05 0.34
N ALA A 255 3.04 -8.06 0.01
CA ALA A 255 3.89 -9.16 0.38
C ALA A 255 4.71 -8.92 1.65
N TYR A 256 5.29 -7.73 1.86
CA TYR A 256 6.33 -7.53 2.87
C TYR A 256 5.97 -6.39 3.84
N CYS A 257 5.60 -6.73 5.08
CA CYS A 257 5.19 -5.79 6.12
C CYS A 257 6.09 -5.95 7.36
N VAL A 258 6.66 -4.84 7.83
CA VAL A 258 7.53 -4.81 9.00
C VAL A 258 6.87 -3.99 10.09
N VAL A 259 6.83 -4.53 11.32
CA VAL A 259 6.26 -3.91 12.51
C VAL A 259 7.39 -3.60 13.48
N LYS A 260 7.61 -2.32 13.76
CA LYS A 260 8.55 -1.86 14.80
C LYS A 260 7.88 -1.95 16.16
N MET A 261 8.56 -2.57 17.12
CA MET A 261 8.00 -2.81 18.45
C MET A 261 8.97 -2.47 19.58
N LYS A 262 8.39 -2.09 20.71
CA LYS A 262 9.05 -2.11 22.01
C LYS A 262 8.37 -3.20 22.83
N LYS A 263 8.82 -4.46 22.63
CA LYS A 263 8.18 -5.59 23.28
C LYS A 263 8.37 -5.57 24.79
N THR A 264 7.34 -6.00 25.52
CA THR A 264 7.43 -6.29 26.95
C THR A 264 7.42 -7.79 27.21
N ASN A 265 6.86 -8.55 26.28
CA ASN A 265 6.81 -10.02 26.28
C ASN A 265 6.59 -10.55 24.84
N SER A 266 6.84 -11.84 24.62
CA SER A 266 6.66 -12.47 23.30
C SER A 266 5.21 -12.48 22.80
N GLY A 267 4.23 -12.47 23.70
CA GLY A 267 2.81 -12.42 23.35
C GLY A 267 2.42 -11.12 22.64
N ASP A 268 3.07 -9.99 22.95
CA ASP A 268 2.83 -8.72 22.23
C ASP A 268 3.23 -8.84 20.78
N VAL A 269 4.36 -9.51 20.51
CA VAL A 269 4.90 -9.70 19.15
C VAL A 269 3.98 -10.60 18.33
N TRP A 270 3.64 -11.77 18.83
CA TRP A 270 2.79 -12.72 18.11
C TRP A 270 1.37 -12.18 17.88
N ARG A 271 0.84 -11.39 18.83
CA ARG A 271 -0.43 -10.69 18.63
C ARG A 271 -0.34 -9.68 17.49
N ALA A 272 0.73 -8.90 17.40
CA ALA A 272 0.94 -7.96 16.31
C ALA A 272 1.08 -8.69 14.96
N LEU A 273 1.92 -9.72 14.87
CA LEU A 273 2.15 -10.48 13.64
C LEU A 273 0.87 -11.16 13.13
N ASN A 274 0.13 -11.84 14.01
CA ASN A 274 -1.14 -12.49 13.63
C ASN A 274 -2.20 -11.47 13.21
N SER A 275 -2.32 -10.34 13.91
CA SER A 275 -3.25 -9.27 13.52
C SER A 275 -2.88 -8.63 12.18
N THR A 276 -1.57 -8.45 11.90
CA THR A 276 -1.07 -7.98 10.61
C THR A 276 -1.44 -8.96 9.49
N ALA A 277 -1.17 -10.25 9.69
CA ALA A 277 -1.53 -11.28 8.72
C ALA A 277 -3.04 -11.40 8.50
N GLY A 278 -3.84 -11.14 9.54
CA GLY A 278 -5.31 -11.15 9.49
C GLY A 278 -5.95 -9.88 8.95
N PHE A 279 -5.20 -8.79 8.77
CA PHE A 279 -5.73 -7.48 8.36
C PHE A 279 -6.56 -7.55 7.08
N SER A 280 -6.05 -8.21 6.06
CA SER A 280 -6.78 -8.47 4.82
C SER A 280 -6.29 -9.77 4.20
N GLY A 281 -7.19 -10.50 3.57
CA GLY A 281 -6.85 -11.79 2.97
C GLY A 281 -5.60 -11.75 2.08
N SER A 282 -5.38 -10.69 1.31
CA SER A 282 -4.28 -10.57 0.34
C SER A 282 -3.08 -9.72 0.80
N TYR A 283 -3.13 -9.12 2.00
CA TYR A 283 -2.03 -8.28 2.51
C TYR A 283 -1.12 -9.04 3.45
N ALA A 284 0.14 -8.59 3.57
CA ALA A 284 1.11 -9.10 4.51
C ALA A 284 1.34 -10.62 4.39
N LYS A 285 1.89 -11.04 3.24
CA LYS A 285 2.35 -12.42 3.01
C LYS A 285 3.55 -12.76 3.87
N ILE A 286 4.45 -11.78 4.09
CA ILE A 286 5.60 -11.86 4.98
C ILE A 286 5.44 -10.74 6.01
N CYS A 287 5.29 -11.12 7.28
CA CYS A 287 5.15 -10.21 8.41
C CYS A 287 6.36 -10.36 9.32
N ILE A 288 7.06 -9.27 9.60
CA ILE A 288 8.27 -9.28 10.42
C ILE A 288 8.09 -8.28 11.55
N ALA A 289 8.36 -8.70 12.78
CA ALA A 289 8.45 -7.80 13.92
C ALA A 289 9.92 -7.57 14.26
N VAL A 290 10.29 -6.32 14.53
CA VAL A 290 11.67 -5.93 14.90
C VAL A 290 11.65 -4.98 16.09
N ASP A 291 12.78 -4.86 16.79
CA ASP A 291 12.95 -3.95 17.93
C ASP A 291 12.94 -2.47 17.52
N GLU A 292 12.80 -1.59 18.53
CA GLU A 292 12.68 -0.15 18.39
C GLU A 292 13.91 0.53 17.76
N ASP A 293 15.07 -0.07 17.82
CA ASP A 293 16.32 0.44 17.29
C ASP A 293 16.60 0.05 15.84
N ILE A 294 15.76 -0.76 15.23
CA ILE A 294 15.85 -1.13 13.81
C ILE A 294 15.13 -0.08 12.95
N ASP A 295 15.81 0.43 11.94
CA ASP A 295 15.15 1.23 10.90
C ASP A 295 14.34 0.29 9.99
N ILE A 296 13.02 0.35 10.15
CA ILE A 296 12.09 -0.51 9.38
C ILE A 296 11.93 -0.09 7.93
N ARG A 297 12.57 0.99 7.49
CA ARG A 297 12.60 1.44 6.09
C ARG A 297 13.92 1.13 5.39
N ASP A 298 14.91 0.61 6.14
CA ASP A 298 16.18 0.12 5.58
C ASP A 298 16.17 -1.41 5.46
N PRO A 299 16.11 -1.98 4.23
CA PRO A 299 16.13 -3.43 4.02
C PRO A 299 17.37 -4.12 4.61
N ALA A 300 18.53 -3.42 4.65
CA ALA A 300 19.75 -3.99 5.22
C ALA A 300 19.63 -4.18 6.73
N MET A 301 19.02 -3.23 7.43
CA MET A 301 18.76 -3.33 8.87
C MET A 301 17.77 -4.44 9.21
N ILE A 302 16.72 -4.60 8.40
CA ILE A 302 15.75 -5.68 8.58
C ILE A 302 16.41 -7.05 8.36
N ASN A 303 17.21 -7.19 7.31
CA ASN A 303 17.94 -8.43 7.03
C ASN A 303 18.95 -8.75 8.12
N TRP A 304 19.62 -7.72 8.70
CA TRP A 304 20.50 -7.89 9.83
C TRP A 304 19.73 -8.40 11.07
N ALA A 305 18.57 -7.82 11.37
CA ALA A 305 17.72 -8.28 12.48
C ALA A 305 17.26 -9.74 12.27
N ILE A 306 16.80 -10.10 11.08
CA ILE A 306 16.42 -11.48 10.75
C ILE A 306 17.59 -12.44 10.95
N SER A 307 18.79 -12.05 10.52
CA SER A 307 19.98 -12.91 10.53
C SER A 307 20.48 -13.24 11.94
N TYR A 308 20.29 -12.31 12.90
CA TYR A 308 20.93 -12.43 14.21
C TYR A 308 19.94 -12.48 15.39
N ASN A 309 18.68 -12.12 15.20
CA ASN A 309 17.70 -12.16 16.28
C ASN A 309 16.74 -13.37 16.16
N VAL A 310 16.59 -13.96 14.97
CA VAL A 310 15.65 -15.07 14.75
C VAL A 310 16.27 -16.42 15.10
N ILE A 311 15.57 -17.18 15.95
CA ILE A 311 15.83 -18.60 16.19
C ILE A 311 14.77 -19.36 15.36
N PRO A 312 15.13 -19.95 14.18
CA PRO A 312 14.14 -20.35 13.16
C PRO A 312 13.07 -21.35 13.63
N ASP A 313 13.42 -22.25 14.54
CA ASP A 313 12.47 -23.24 15.08
C ASP A 313 11.51 -22.68 16.15
N LYS A 314 11.73 -21.45 16.62
CA LYS A 314 10.91 -20.79 17.65
C LYS A 314 10.20 -19.54 17.14
N ASP A 315 10.89 -18.78 16.28
CA ASP A 315 10.51 -17.41 15.94
C ASP A 315 9.88 -17.30 14.56
N VAL A 316 9.57 -18.44 13.92
CA VAL A 316 8.95 -18.49 12.59
C VAL A 316 7.66 -19.30 12.63
N MET A 317 6.59 -18.76 12.05
CA MET A 317 5.28 -19.41 11.93
C MET A 317 4.70 -19.25 10.52
N VAL A 318 4.09 -20.31 10.00
CA VAL A 318 3.33 -20.27 8.75
C VAL A 318 1.83 -20.34 9.07
N VAL A 319 1.10 -19.29 8.66
CA VAL A 319 -0.36 -19.20 8.80
C VAL A 319 -1.02 -19.46 7.44
N LYS A 320 -1.92 -20.43 7.38
CA LYS A 320 -2.69 -20.79 6.17
C LYS A 320 -3.99 -19.98 6.08
N GLY A 321 -4.61 -19.95 4.90
CA GLY A 321 -5.93 -19.33 4.71
C GLY A 321 -5.90 -17.91 4.15
N LYS A 322 -4.76 -17.46 3.63
CA LYS A 322 -4.66 -16.16 2.94
C LYS A 322 -5.34 -16.19 1.58
N SER A 323 -6.03 -15.11 1.22
CA SER A 323 -6.49 -14.91 -0.16
C SER A 323 -5.30 -14.69 -1.09
N PRO A 324 -5.26 -15.31 -2.26
CA PRO A 324 -4.13 -15.16 -3.17
C PRO A 324 -3.97 -13.75 -3.76
N GLY A 325 -5.04 -12.95 -3.82
CA GLY A 325 -5.00 -11.61 -4.43
C GLY A 325 -4.49 -11.64 -5.86
N LEU A 326 -3.39 -10.91 -6.12
CA LEU A 326 -2.65 -10.94 -7.39
C LEU A 326 -1.25 -11.56 -7.25
N ASP A 327 -1.02 -12.35 -6.22
CA ASP A 327 0.24 -13.05 -5.99
C ASP A 327 0.42 -14.18 -7.02
N PRO A 328 1.39 -14.08 -7.95
CA PRO A 328 1.57 -15.07 -9.02
C PRO A 328 1.92 -16.45 -8.50
N SER A 329 2.51 -16.56 -7.31
CA SER A 329 2.84 -17.87 -6.71
C SER A 329 1.61 -18.70 -6.34
N CYS A 330 0.44 -18.09 -6.30
CA CYS A 330 -0.84 -18.73 -6.03
C CYS A 330 -1.62 -19.14 -7.30
N TYR A 331 -1.05 -18.91 -8.50
CA TYR A 331 -1.68 -19.18 -9.78
C TYR A 331 -0.83 -20.12 -10.64
N PRO A 332 -0.85 -21.43 -10.36
CA PRO A 332 -0.06 -22.40 -11.12
C PRO A 332 -0.53 -22.46 -12.59
N PRO A 333 0.39 -22.63 -13.56
CA PRO A 333 0.06 -22.74 -14.97
C PRO A 333 -0.94 -23.87 -15.25
N GLY A 334 -1.90 -23.61 -16.16
CA GLY A 334 -2.90 -24.59 -16.57
C GLY A 334 -4.09 -24.73 -15.61
N VAL A 335 -4.07 -24.08 -14.45
CA VAL A 335 -5.21 -24.05 -13.52
C VAL A 335 -6.06 -22.82 -13.80
N PRO A 336 -7.37 -22.95 -14.05
CA PRO A 336 -8.22 -21.80 -14.25
C PRO A 336 -8.18 -20.82 -13.06
N THR A 337 -8.15 -19.53 -13.32
CA THR A 337 -8.00 -18.49 -12.29
C THR A 337 -9.07 -18.55 -11.19
N HIS A 338 -10.30 -18.93 -11.55
CA HIS A 338 -11.38 -19.07 -10.57
C HIS A 338 -11.15 -20.25 -9.61
N VAL A 339 -10.47 -21.33 -10.06
CA VAL A 339 -10.08 -22.47 -9.21
C VAL A 339 -8.92 -22.07 -8.31
N SER A 340 -7.88 -21.43 -8.86
CA SER A 340 -6.73 -20.95 -8.09
C SER A 340 -7.15 -19.98 -6.98
N ARG A 341 -8.12 -19.10 -7.24
CA ARG A 341 -8.67 -18.17 -6.24
C ARG A 341 -9.36 -18.86 -5.06
N GLN A 342 -9.79 -20.09 -5.21
CA GLN A 342 -10.36 -20.90 -4.13
C GLN A 342 -9.29 -21.60 -3.29
N THR A 343 -8.04 -21.67 -3.80
CA THR A 343 -6.92 -22.27 -3.07
C THR A 343 -6.32 -21.26 -2.12
N PRO A 344 -6.38 -21.46 -0.80
CA PRO A 344 -5.82 -20.50 0.15
C PRO A 344 -4.29 -20.41 0.01
N GLY A 345 -3.77 -19.20 -0.02
CA GLY A 345 -2.35 -18.90 0.19
C GLY A 345 -1.97 -19.04 1.67
N SER A 346 -0.76 -18.60 1.99
CA SER A 346 -0.25 -18.58 3.37
C SER A 346 0.50 -17.28 3.66
N ALA A 347 0.72 -16.98 4.94
CA ALA A 347 1.62 -15.93 5.41
C ALA A 347 2.76 -16.54 6.22
N LEU A 348 3.93 -15.94 6.11
CA LEU A 348 5.10 -16.19 6.93
C LEU A 348 5.21 -15.10 8.00
N LEU A 349 5.20 -15.49 9.26
CA LEU A 349 5.38 -14.59 10.41
C LEU A 349 6.77 -14.83 11.00
N ILE A 350 7.50 -13.74 11.25
CA ILE A 350 8.87 -13.79 11.77
C ILE A 350 8.98 -12.83 12.96
N ASP A 351 9.26 -13.37 14.14
CA ASP A 351 9.69 -12.57 15.28
C ASP A 351 11.22 -12.33 15.18
N ALA A 352 11.61 -11.19 14.66
CA ALA A 352 13.00 -10.75 14.57
C ALA A 352 13.35 -9.73 15.67
N THR A 353 12.63 -9.76 16.79
CA THR A 353 13.01 -9.05 18.00
C THR A 353 14.03 -9.86 18.78
N ARG A 354 14.93 -9.21 19.53
CA ARG A 354 15.97 -9.92 20.30
C ARG A 354 15.33 -10.86 21.33
N PRO A 355 15.77 -12.11 21.41
CA PRO A 355 15.27 -13.08 22.39
C PRO A 355 15.65 -12.70 23.83
N TRP A 356 16.76 -12.01 24.02
CA TRP A 356 17.30 -11.49 25.29
C TRP A 356 18.12 -10.22 25.04
N PRO A 357 18.54 -9.47 26.10
CA PRO A 357 19.43 -8.32 25.93
C PRO A 357 20.75 -8.72 25.29
N TYR A 358 21.18 -7.97 24.28
CA TYR A 358 22.45 -8.17 23.59
C TYR A 358 23.52 -7.20 24.10
N THR A 359 24.79 -7.51 23.81
CA THR A 359 25.90 -6.60 23.97
C THR A 359 25.75 -5.37 23.08
N PRO A 360 26.45 -4.28 23.33
CA PRO A 360 26.41 -3.10 22.46
C PRO A 360 26.73 -3.42 21.00
N VAL A 361 26.11 -2.70 20.09
CA VAL A 361 26.46 -2.73 18.67
C VAL A 361 27.93 -2.31 18.52
N SER A 362 28.71 -3.05 17.73
CA SER A 362 30.16 -2.83 17.55
C SER A 362 30.42 -1.59 16.66
N LEU A 363 30.04 -0.42 17.20
CA LEU A 363 30.32 0.91 16.66
C LEU A 363 30.91 1.78 17.76
N PRO A 364 31.75 2.77 17.45
CA PRO A 364 32.22 3.73 18.46
C PRO A 364 31.04 4.44 19.13
N ARG A 365 31.24 4.87 20.38
CA ARG A 365 30.25 5.69 21.07
C ARG A 365 30.00 7.01 20.35
N LYS A 366 28.87 7.63 20.64
CA LYS A 366 28.34 8.82 19.96
C LYS A 366 29.37 9.93 19.81
N GLU A 367 30.08 10.26 20.90
CA GLU A 367 31.06 11.33 20.90
C GLU A 367 32.21 11.12 19.90
N PHE A 368 32.65 9.88 19.70
CA PHE A 368 33.69 9.56 18.73
C PHE A 368 33.17 9.61 17.30
N MET A 369 31.96 9.15 17.09
CA MET A 369 31.33 9.17 15.76
C MET A 369 31.02 10.62 15.31
N GLU A 370 30.54 11.47 16.23
CA GLU A 370 30.34 12.90 15.95
C GLU A 370 31.65 13.61 15.67
N ARG A 371 32.72 13.35 16.46
CA ARG A 371 34.03 13.90 16.16
C ARG A 371 34.57 13.43 14.80
N SER A 372 34.38 12.17 14.45
CA SER A 372 34.79 11.66 13.14
C SER A 372 34.00 12.35 12.00
N LYS A 373 32.73 12.65 12.20
CA LYS A 373 31.92 13.40 11.24
C LYS A 373 32.41 14.85 11.10
N GLU A 374 32.73 15.53 12.20
CA GLU A 374 33.34 16.87 12.17
C GLU A 374 34.64 16.89 11.35
N ILE A 375 35.56 15.94 11.61
CA ILE A 375 36.83 15.81 10.88
C ILE A 375 36.55 15.57 9.39
N TRP A 376 35.56 14.74 9.07
CA TRP A 376 35.16 14.48 7.69
C TRP A 376 34.69 15.76 6.96
N GLU A 377 33.91 16.59 7.67
CA GLU A 377 33.42 17.87 7.16
C GLU A 377 34.55 18.91 7.04
N GLU A 378 35.45 18.99 8.03
CA GLU A 378 36.64 19.86 8.02
C GLU A 378 37.57 19.56 6.83
N LEU A 379 37.64 18.30 6.42
CA LEU A 379 38.43 17.85 5.25
C LEU A 379 37.76 18.11 3.92
N GLY A 380 36.52 18.67 3.90
CA GLY A 380 35.78 18.95 2.66
C GLY A 380 35.37 17.70 1.89
N LEU A 381 35.22 16.55 2.56
CA LEU A 381 34.79 15.30 1.96
C LEU A 381 33.28 15.32 1.65
N PRO A 382 32.77 14.42 0.77
CA PRO A 382 31.35 14.41 0.39
C PRO A 382 30.40 14.32 1.61
N THR A 383 29.27 14.98 1.54
CA THR A 383 28.25 15.02 2.62
C THR A 383 27.92 13.61 3.11
N LEU A 384 28.12 13.36 4.40
CA LEU A 384 27.73 12.10 5.03
C LEU A 384 26.21 12.00 5.13
N LYS A 385 25.69 10.81 4.85
CA LYS A 385 24.31 10.43 5.10
C LYS A 385 24.30 9.28 6.11
N PRO A 386 24.38 9.58 7.42
CA PRO A 386 24.41 8.55 8.46
C PRO A 386 23.18 7.66 8.38
N ARG A 387 23.39 6.34 8.53
CA ARG A 387 22.30 5.35 8.65
C ARG A 387 22.22 4.88 10.09
N MET A 388 21.08 4.40 10.52
CA MET A 388 20.95 3.73 11.80
C MET A 388 21.51 2.30 11.72
N PRO A 389 22.21 1.79 12.77
CA PRO A 389 22.71 2.56 13.91
C PRO A 389 23.90 3.43 13.50
N TRP A 390 23.90 4.71 13.93
CA TRP A 390 25.00 5.64 13.64
C TRP A 390 26.19 5.51 14.61
N TYR A 391 25.92 5.06 15.83
CA TYR A 391 26.91 4.87 16.88
C TYR A 391 26.54 3.68 17.76
N GLY A 392 27.50 3.15 18.50
CA GLY A 392 27.27 2.07 19.45
C GLY A 392 26.46 2.53 20.67
N TYR A 393 25.58 1.66 21.13
CA TYR A 393 24.76 1.84 22.34
C TYR A 393 24.65 0.52 23.10
N SER A 394 24.40 0.61 24.41
CA SER A 394 24.20 -0.58 25.24
C SER A 394 22.82 -1.17 25.01
N LEU A 395 22.75 -2.48 24.81
CA LEU A 395 21.51 -3.25 24.70
C LEU A 395 21.16 -4.03 25.99
N GLY A 396 21.92 -3.79 27.05
CA GLY A 396 21.65 -4.30 28.40
C GLY A 396 22.59 -5.41 28.88
N ASP A 397 23.36 -6.06 28.01
CA ASP A 397 24.39 -7.04 28.38
C ASP A 397 25.80 -6.43 28.27
N TRP A 398 26.06 -5.47 29.15
CA TRP A 398 27.36 -4.81 29.26
C TRP A 398 27.63 -4.48 30.71
N THR A 399 28.74 -5.02 31.28
CA THR A 399 29.00 -4.88 32.72
C THR A 399 29.64 -3.55 33.04
N GLN A 400 29.53 -3.13 34.31
CA GLN A 400 30.23 -1.95 34.81
C GLN A 400 31.73 -2.09 34.66
N GLN A 401 32.30 -3.31 34.85
CA GLN A 401 33.71 -3.59 34.64
C GLN A 401 34.13 -3.33 33.19
N ASP A 402 33.31 -3.78 32.19
CA ASP A 402 33.58 -3.57 30.75
C ASP A 402 33.60 -2.07 30.43
N ILE A 403 32.69 -1.29 31.03
CA ILE A 403 32.63 0.17 30.86
C ILE A 403 33.91 0.82 31.41
N GLU A 404 34.31 0.47 32.62
CA GLU A 404 35.49 1.02 33.26
C GLU A 404 36.78 0.68 32.49
N GLU A 405 36.91 -0.54 32.01
CA GLU A 405 38.08 -0.97 31.23
C GLU A 405 38.11 -0.31 29.86
N ALA A 406 36.94 -0.09 29.20
CA ALA A 406 36.85 0.69 27.98
C ALA A 406 37.26 2.17 28.19
N GLU A 407 36.88 2.78 29.34
CA GLU A 407 37.29 4.13 29.69
C GLU A 407 38.80 4.25 29.89
N LEU A 408 39.45 3.24 30.52
CA LEU A 408 40.89 3.18 30.63
C LEU A 408 41.57 3.10 29.28
N ALA A 409 41.02 2.27 28.36
CA ALA A 409 41.54 2.13 26.99
C ALA A 409 41.47 3.45 26.22
N VAL A 410 40.35 4.18 26.29
CA VAL A 410 40.18 5.51 25.66
C VAL A 410 41.20 6.52 26.18
N LYS A 411 41.59 6.44 27.48
CA LYS A 411 42.63 7.28 28.10
C LYS A 411 44.06 6.83 27.81
N GLY A 412 44.23 5.73 27.06
CA GLY A 412 45.55 5.13 26.81
C GLY A 412 46.10 4.26 27.93
N ASP A 413 45.34 4.02 29.02
CA ASP A 413 45.74 3.22 30.18
C ASP A 413 45.22 1.78 30.14
N TYR A 414 45.30 1.14 28.96
CA TYR A 414 44.92 -0.27 28.80
C TYR A 414 45.84 -1.26 29.48
N TRP A 415 47.03 -0.81 29.92
CA TRP A 415 47.97 -1.62 30.70
C TRP A 415 47.40 -2.00 32.05
N THR A 416 46.68 -1.10 32.71
CA THR A 416 45.99 -1.38 33.99
C THR A 416 44.99 -2.53 33.84
N THR A 417 44.24 -2.57 32.73
CA THR A 417 43.36 -3.71 32.40
C THR A 417 44.16 -5.00 32.18
N GLY A 418 45.30 -4.91 31.45
CA GLY A 418 46.19 -6.06 31.21
C GLY A 418 46.75 -6.68 32.50
N GLU A 419 47.17 -5.87 33.46
CA GLU A 419 47.66 -6.37 34.76
C GLU A 419 46.54 -6.99 35.62
N LYS A 420 45.35 -6.39 35.62
CA LYS A 420 44.15 -7.01 36.24
C LYS A 420 43.83 -8.38 35.64
N ALA A 421 43.91 -8.52 34.32
CA ALA A 421 43.69 -9.78 33.63
C ALA A 421 44.73 -10.85 33.95
N LYS A 422 45.99 -10.44 34.12
CA LYS A 422 47.09 -11.33 34.55
C LYS A 422 46.80 -11.97 35.90
N ALA A 423 46.21 -11.23 36.84
CA ALA A 423 45.86 -11.75 38.18
C ALA A 423 44.72 -12.80 38.14
N LYS A 424 43.94 -12.84 37.04
CA LYS A 424 42.79 -13.75 36.83
C LYS A 424 43.14 -14.96 35.95
N ARG A 425 44.40 -15.28 35.69
CA ARG A 425 44.83 -16.40 34.85
C ARG A 425 44.35 -17.74 35.40
N VAL A 426 43.83 -18.57 34.53
CA VAL A 426 43.45 -19.95 34.82
C VAL A 426 44.22 -20.91 33.91
N LYS A 427 44.41 -22.17 34.36
CA LYS A 427 44.97 -23.18 33.47
C LYS A 427 43.90 -23.61 32.46
N PRO A 428 44.21 -23.72 31.15
CA PRO A 428 43.29 -24.27 30.20
C PRO A 428 42.94 -25.72 30.58
N THR A 429 41.68 -26.09 30.49
CA THR A 429 41.17 -27.45 30.73
C THR A 429 41.49 -28.33 29.54
#